data_4fa603a6d0af8a929f11440448cd89e4
#
_entry.id   4fa603a6d0af8a929f11440448cd89e4
#
_cell.length_a   1.000
_cell.length_b   1.000
_cell.length_c   1.000
_cell.angle_alpha   90.00
_cell.angle_beta   90.00
_cell.angle_gamma   90.00
#
_symmetry.space_group_name_H-M   'P 1'
#
loop_
_entity.id
_entity.type
_entity.pdbx_description
1 polymer ?
#
loop_
_entity_poly.entity_id
_entity_poly.type
_entity_poly.pdbx_seq_one_letter_code
_entity_poly.pdbx_strand_id
1 'polypeptide(L)'
;SGAITESLRNIELIKSLGLTFPEIRRLRVFTQNIFNLEMNKVKKVRSLSFLQSTTLLVLNESILFVLLWLIFRKLLSPGELISMQFISTRIIMPLQDVGNIILQYRETQGSLQLFNELMQKETEYRPEEPVDVGDITELEFEQVSFQYKTASTPAVENLSFQVKRGETIAFVGPSGSGKSTLVKLLVGLYTPTSGNIYYDDVHSRDIRYNRMRRQLGFVTQENLLFSGTIRENMLFVKPDATDEEILSAMDKASSLGIIQRTEKGLDTVLGEGGKKISGGEKQRLAIARALLRNPRILIFDEATSALDSITEEAITDTVKRIAEEDQQIMIMIAHRLSTINHADRIYVLEKGRIVESGSHAELLNTKGLYFAMWRQQIGERKVITPIIEEPETEE
;
A
#
# COMPACT_ATOMS: atom_id res chain seq x y z
N SER A 1 9.12 6.03 18.56
CA SER A 1 8.99 7.00 17.43
C SER A 1 7.62 6.92 16.75
N GLY A 2 6.98 5.75 16.58
CA GLY A 2 5.71 5.61 15.86
C GLY A 2 4.57 6.54 16.32
N ALA A 3 4.31 6.62 17.64
CA ALA A 3 3.25 7.48 18.19
C ALA A 3 3.46 8.97 17.89
N ILE A 4 4.70 9.46 17.93
CA ILE A 4 5.01 10.86 17.60
C ILE A 4 4.82 11.11 16.11
N THR A 5 5.27 10.19 15.27
CA THR A 5 5.08 10.30 13.81
C THR A 5 3.60 10.29 13.43
N GLU A 6 2.80 9.43 14.08
CA GLU A 6 1.35 9.38 13.89
C GLU A 6 0.67 10.69 14.30
N SER A 7 1.02 11.24 15.47
CA SER A 7 0.46 12.53 15.92
C SER A 7 0.84 13.68 14.99
N LEU A 8 2.09 13.71 14.50
CA LEU A 8 2.54 14.73 13.55
C LEU A 8 1.85 14.60 12.20
N ARG A 9 1.63 13.38 11.71
CA ARG A 9 0.90 13.13 10.45
C ARG A 9 -0.54 13.60 10.53
N ASN A 10 -1.18 13.46 11.70
CA ASN A 10 -2.57 13.81 11.95
C ASN A 10 -2.73 15.16 12.70
N ILE A 11 -1.75 16.05 12.63
CA ILE A 11 -1.74 17.29 13.43
C ILE A 11 -2.91 18.22 13.12
N GLU A 12 -3.35 18.28 11.87
CA GLU A 12 -4.50 19.07 11.45
C GLU A 12 -5.80 18.55 12.09
N LEU A 13 -5.99 17.23 12.10
CA LEU A 13 -7.14 16.60 12.75
C LEU A 13 -7.13 16.84 14.27
N ILE A 14 -5.98 16.69 14.93
CA ILE A 14 -5.82 16.92 16.36
C ILE A 14 -6.18 18.37 16.71
N LYS A 15 -5.74 19.34 15.90
CA LYS A 15 -6.05 20.77 16.10
C LYS A 15 -7.52 21.07 15.82
N SER A 16 -8.09 20.54 14.73
CA SER A 16 -9.49 20.79 14.35
C SER A 16 -10.48 20.26 15.37
N LEU A 17 -10.15 19.14 16.03
CA LEU A 17 -10.96 18.54 17.11
C LEU A 17 -10.66 19.13 18.50
N GLY A 18 -9.75 20.10 18.63
CA GLY A 18 -9.38 20.68 19.93
C GLY A 18 -8.64 19.71 20.86
N LEU A 19 -8.06 18.61 20.33
CA LEU A 19 -7.44 17.54 21.10
C LEU A 19 -5.95 17.80 21.42
N THR A 20 -5.44 19.02 21.24
CA THR A 20 -4.03 19.35 21.44
C THR A 20 -3.52 18.98 22.85
N PHE A 21 -4.26 19.38 23.90
CA PHE A 21 -3.85 19.09 25.27
C PHE A 21 -3.97 17.61 25.65
N PRO A 22 -5.06 16.90 25.34
CA PRO A 22 -5.13 15.44 25.52
C PRO A 22 -3.98 14.70 24.84
N GLU A 23 -3.64 15.05 23.59
CA GLU A 23 -2.58 14.41 22.85
C GLU A 23 -1.18 14.69 23.43
N ILE A 24 -0.91 15.93 23.85
CA ILE A 24 0.34 16.25 24.60
C ILE A 24 0.43 15.41 25.87
N ARG A 25 -0.67 15.24 26.59
CA ARG A 25 -0.70 14.40 27.81
C ARG A 25 -0.43 12.93 27.47
N ARG A 26 -1.04 12.39 26.43
CA ARG A 26 -0.81 11.04 25.93
C ARG A 26 0.66 10.83 25.56
N LEU A 27 1.24 11.71 24.75
CA LEU A 27 2.66 11.65 24.36
C LEU A 27 3.59 11.76 25.56
N ARG A 28 3.27 12.60 26.55
CA ARG A 28 4.07 12.72 27.79
C ARG A 28 4.07 11.41 28.57
N VAL A 29 2.93 10.73 28.71
CA VAL A 29 2.85 9.43 29.37
C VAL A 29 3.68 8.38 28.64
N PHE A 30 3.59 8.33 27.30
CA PHE A 30 4.42 7.43 26.48
C PHE A 30 5.91 7.70 26.66
N THR A 31 6.32 8.97 26.59
CA THR A 31 7.73 9.37 26.78
C THR A 31 8.22 9.02 28.19
N GLN A 32 7.40 9.26 29.22
CA GLN A 32 7.73 8.92 30.60
C GLN A 32 7.90 7.41 30.80
N ASN A 33 7.05 6.59 30.16
CA ASN A 33 7.16 5.13 30.24
C ASN A 33 8.45 4.64 29.55
N ILE A 34 8.77 5.19 28.37
CA ILE A 34 10.04 4.88 27.68
C ILE A 34 11.23 5.29 28.56
N PHE A 35 11.20 6.50 29.12
CA PHE A 35 12.24 6.98 30.00
C PHE A 35 12.45 6.07 31.23
N ASN A 36 11.37 5.62 31.86
CA ASN A 36 11.44 4.73 33.01
C ASN A 36 12.04 3.35 32.65
N LEU A 37 11.67 2.80 31.47
CA LEU A 37 12.23 1.55 30.97
C LEU A 37 13.72 1.69 30.67
N GLU A 38 14.13 2.75 30.01
CA GLU A 38 15.54 3.04 29.73
C GLU A 38 16.35 3.28 31.02
N MET A 39 15.80 4.03 31.98
CA MET A 39 16.45 4.24 33.26
C MET A 39 16.62 2.92 34.04
N ASN A 40 15.65 2.02 33.99
CA ASN A 40 15.78 0.70 34.62
C ASN A 40 16.84 -0.16 33.95
N LYS A 41 16.91 -0.11 32.59
CA LYS A 41 17.96 -0.76 31.79
C LYS A 41 19.34 -0.20 32.18
N VAL A 42 19.49 1.13 32.19
CA VAL A 42 20.75 1.82 32.56
C VAL A 42 21.19 1.47 33.97
N LYS A 43 20.28 1.48 34.95
CA LYS A 43 20.60 1.10 36.34
C LYS A 43 21.12 -0.32 36.43
N LYS A 44 20.47 -1.29 35.77
CA LYS A 44 20.91 -2.70 35.77
C LYS A 44 22.27 -2.86 35.10
N VAL A 45 22.47 -2.25 33.94
CA VAL A 45 23.74 -2.32 33.20
C VAL A 45 24.86 -1.69 34.00
N ARG A 46 24.66 -0.50 34.60
CA ARG A 46 25.67 0.16 35.45
C ARG A 46 26.01 -0.66 36.70
N SER A 47 25.02 -1.26 37.33
CA SER A 47 25.27 -2.11 38.52
C SER A 47 26.14 -3.32 38.16
N LEU A 48 25.84 -3.99 37.02
CA LEU A 48 26.66 -5.11 36.54
C LEU A 48 28.05 -4.67 36.12
N SER A 49 28.17 -3.56 35.38
CA SER A 49 29.48 -3.01 35.00
C SER A 49 30.33 -2.60 36.22
N PHE A 50 29.70 -2.01 37.21
CA PHE A 50 30.41 -1.67 38.47
C PHE A 50 30.96 -2.91 39.16
N LEU A 51 30.13 -3.97 39.33
CA LEU A 51 30.57 -5.22 39.91
C LEU A 51 31.72 -5.86 39.12
N GLN A 52 31.57 -5.92 37.78
CA GLN A 52 32.60 -6.45 36.89
C GLN A 52 33.91 -5.66 37.00
N SER A 53 33.86 -4.33 36.90
CA SER A 53 35.06 -3.47 36.97
C SER A 53 35.75 -3.58 38.32
N THR A 54 34.98 -3.63 39.42
CA THR A 54 35.53 -3.79 40.81
C THR A 54 36.19 -5.15 40.94
N THR A 55 35.58 -6.22 40.43
CA THR A 55 36.17 -7.57 40.51
C THR A 55 37.48 -7.63 39.70
N LEU A 56 37.51 -7.06 38.49
CA LEU A 56 38.72 -7.02 37.66
C LEU A 56 39.82 -6.16 38.31
N LEU A 57 39.47 -5.03 38.97
CA LEU A 57 40.41 -4.21 39.68
C LEU A 57 41.03 -4.98 40.82
N VAL A 58 40.24 -5.63 41.68
CA VAL A 58 40.73 -6.44 42.80
C VAL A 58 41.62 -7.57 42.31
N LEU A 59 41.27 -8.22 41.22
CA LEU A 59 42.10 -9.25 40.58
C LEU A 59 43.47 -8.68 40.13
N ASN A 60 43.47 -7.54 39.44
CA ASN A 60 44.70 -6.89 38.98
C ASN A 60 45.61 -6.49 40.13
N GLU A 61 45.06 -5.90 41.18
CA GLU A 61 45.82 -5.53 42.38
C GLU A 61 46.35 -6.77 43.14
N SER A 62 45.56 -7.86 43.17
CA SER A 62 46.02 -9.13 43.75
C SER A 62 47.20 -9.73 42.96
N ILE A 63 47.19 -9.66 41.65
CA ILE A 63 48.27 -10.10 40.79
C ILE A 63 49.52 -9.25 41.07
N LEU A 64 49.39 -7.92 41.13
CA LEU A 64 50.48 -7.02 41.43
C LEU A 64 51.07 -7.36 42.83
N PHE A 65 50.24 -7.59 43.83
CA PHE A 65 50.70 -7.96 45.18
C PHE A 65 51.50 -9.27 45.15
N VAL A 66 51.04 -10.29 44.44
CA VAL A 66 51.79 -11.56 44.30
C VAL A 66 53.13 -11.35 43.60
N LEU A 67 53.16 -10.55 42.53
CA LEU A 67 54.39 -10.25 41.82
C LEU A 67 55.42 -9.51 42.71
N LEU A 68 54.98 -8.54 43.53
CA LEU A 68 55.83 -7.82 44.49
C LEU A 68 56.34 -8.77 45.59
N TRP A 69 55.50 -9.69 46.05
CA TRP A 69 55.91 -10.70 47.04
C TRP A 69 57.00 -11.64 46.45
N LEU A 70 56.87 -12.05 45.17
CA LEU A 70 57.86 -12.87 44.48
C LEU A 70 59.20 -12.14 44.29
N ILE A 71 59.20 -10.81 44.04
CA ILE A 71 60.43 -9.99 44.03
C ILE A 71 61.08 -9.98 45.43
N PHE A 72 60.29 -9.76 46.49
CA PHE A 72 60.81 -9.75 47.86
C PHE A 72 61.46 -11.10 48.22
N ARG A 73 60.91 -12.19 47.70
CA ARG A 73 61.47 -13.53 47.82
C ARG A 73 62.68 -13.79 46.90
N LYS A 74 63.11 -12.80 46.10
CA LYS A 74 64.19 -12.90 45.10
C LYS A 74 63.96 -13.99 44.04
N LEU A 75 62.69 -14.32 43.77
CA LEU A 75 62.26 -15.28 42.75
C LEU A 75 62.00 -14.63 41.39
N LEU A 76 61.89 -13.30 41.35
CA LEU A 76 61.67 -12.48 40.15
C LEU A 76 62.60 -11.29 40.14
N SER A 77 63.06 -10.91 38.97
CA SER A 77 63.80 -9.66 38.73
C SER A 77 62.81 -8.49 38.50
N PRO A 78 63.27 -7.22 38.71
CA PRO A 78 62.43 -6.05 38.41
C PRO A 78 61.97 -5.98 36.94
N GLY A 79 62.76 -6.46 35.98
CA GLY A 79 62.41 -6.50 34.56
C GLY A 79 61.28 -7.51 34.26
N GLU A 80 61.34 -8.67 34.94
CA GLU A 80 60.29 -9.70 34.81
C GLU A 80 58.95 -9.22 35.41
N LEU A 81 58.99 -8.46 36.51
CA LEU A 81 57.79 -7.85 37.11
C LEU A 81 57.10 -6.94 36.08
N ILE A 82 57.84 -6.03 35.44
CA ILE A 82 57.28 -5.10 34.43
C ILE A 82 56.68 -5.89 33.29
N SER A 83 57.34 -6.92 32.79
CA SER A 83 56.85 -7.79 31.72
C SER A 83 55.56 -8.52 32.08
N MET A 84 55.53 -9.12 33.29
CA MET A 84 54.34 -9.84 33.80
C MET A 84 53.17 -8.90 34.04
N GLN A 85 53.41 -7.70 34.60
CA GLN A 85 52.37 -6.67 34.78
C GLN A 85 51.80 -6.20 33.43
N PHE A 86 52.64 -6.01 32.46
CA PHE A 86 52.21 -5.68 31.10
C PHE A 86 51.34 -6.76 30.49
N ILE A 87 51.74 -8.04 30.59
CA ILE A 87 50.96 -9.18 30.15
C ILE A 87 49.60 -9.26 30.89
N SER A 88 49.62 -9.13 32.22
CA SER A 88 48.41 -9.14 33.02
C SER A 88 47.41 -8.07 32.57
N THR A 89 47.85 -6.84 32.38
CA THR A 89 47.01 -5.75 31.90
C THR A 89 46.42 -6.05 30.50
N ARG A 90 47.24 -6.63 29.59
CA ARG A 90 46.79 -7.03 28.25
C ARG A 90 45.72 -8.11 28.25
N ILE A 91 45.70 -8.98 29.27
CA ILE A 91 44.66 -10.02 29.46
C ILE A 91 43.39 -9.44 30.13
N ILE A 92 43.55 -8.56 31.10
CA ILE A 92 42.42 -8.01 31.88
C ILE A 92 41.66 -6.96 31.06
N MET A 93 42.30 -6.14 30.29
CA MET A 93 41.66 -5.06 29.49
C MET A 93 40.51 -5.56 28.60
N PRO A 94 40.66 -6.59 27.77
CA PRO A 94 39.55 -7.10 26.96
C PRO A 94 38.38 -7.65 27.78
N LEU A 95 38.65 -8.15 29.01
CA LEU A 95 37.58 -8.66 29.87
C LEU A 95 36.63 -7.54 30.34
N GLN A 96 37.08 -6.28 30.38
CA GLN A 96 36.22 -5.14 30.68
C GLN A 96 35.16 -4.91 29.59
N ASP A 97 35.48 -5.25 28.33
CA ASP A 97 34.60 -5.03 27.19
C ASP A 97 33.58 -6.16 26.96
N VAL A 98 33.74 -7.31 27.62
CA VAL A 98 32.84 -8.47 27.43
C VAL A 98 31.38 -8.10 27.69
N GLY A 99 31.09 -7.26 28.69
CA GLY A 99 29.72 -6.79 28.97
C GLY A 99 29.11 -6.02 27.80
N ASN A 100 29.88 -5.13 27.17
CA ASN A 100 29.45 -4.36 26.02
C ASN A 100 29.25 -5.26 24.80
N ILE A 101 30.14 -6.22 24.58
CA ILE A 101 30.04 -7.20 23.48
C ILE A 101 28.74 -8.03 23.63
N ILE A 102 28.43 -8.49 24.84
CA ILE A 102 27.20 -9.24 25.08
C ILE A 102 25.96 -8.41 24.81
N LEU A 103 25.94 -7.13 25.24
CA LEU A 103 24.82 -6.23 24.96
C LEU A 103 24.65 -6.01 23.46
N GLN A 104 25.73 -5.72 22.75
CA GLN A 104 25.72 -5.52 21.30
C GLN A 104 25.29 -6.78 20.56
N TYR A 105 25.75 -7.95 20.98
CA TYR A 105 25.31 -9.24 20.43
C TYR A 105 23.78 -9.42 20.60
N ARG A 106 23.23 -9.11 21.79
CA ARG A 106 21.79 -9.21 22.03
C ARG A 106 20.96 -8.27 21.17
N GLU A 107 21.39 -7.03 20.99
CA GLU A 107 20.72 -6.06 20.12
C GLU A 107 20.77 -6.52 18.65
N THR A 108 21.93 -7.01 18.21
CA THR A 108 22.09 -7.57 16.86
C THR A 108 21.22 -8.81 16.66
N GLN A 109 21.16 -9.70 17.65
CA GLN A 109 20.31 -10.91 17.61
C GLN A 109 18.84 -10.56 17.44
N GLY A 110 18.33 -9.56 18.19
CA GLY A 110 16.95 -9.08 18.06
C GLY A 110 16.65 -8.52 16.66
N SER A 111 17.57 -7.71 16.12
CA SER A 111 17.44 -7.17 14.76
C SER A 111 17.49 -8.27 13.70
N LEU A 112 18.38 -9.26 13.87
CA LEU A 112 18.51 -10.39 12.95
C LEU A 112 17.27 -11.29 12.98
N GLN A 113 16.64 -11.46 14.14
CA GLN A 113 15.39 -12.21 14.25
C GLN A 113 14.28 -11.55 13.43
N LEU A 114 14.08 -10.22 13.57
CA LEU A 114 13.09 -9.48 12.77
C LEU A 114 13.39 -9.56 11.28
N PHE A 115 14.67 -9.49 10.90
CA PHE A 115 15.09 -9.67 9.52
C PHE A 115 14.76 -11.08 9.00
N ASN A 116 15.06 -12.12 9.78
CA ASN A 116 14.75 -13.49 9.41
C ASN A 116 13.24 -13.73 9.30
N GLU A 117 12.43 -13.17 10.21
CA GLU A 117 10.96 -13.22 10.11
C GLU A 117 10.44 -12.58 8.81
N LEU A 118 11.07 -11.48 8.38
CA LEU A 118 10.75 -10.85 7.10
C LEU A 118 11.17 -11.74 5.92
N MET A 119 12.37 -12.32 5.97
CA MET A 119 12.91 -13.18 4.90
C MET A 119 12.18 -14.53 4.78
N GLN A 120 11.55 -15.00 5.86
CA GLN A 120 10.74 -16.23 5.86
C GLN A 120 9.31 -16.04 5.36
N LYS A 121 8.88 -14.78 5.11
CA LYS A 121 7.57 -14.57 4.51
C LYS A 121 7.52 -15.17 3.12
N GLU A 122 6.38 -15.80 2.82
CA GLU A 122 6.13 -16.36 1.49
C GLU A 122 6.34 -15.28 0.42
N THR A 123 7.19 -15.54 -0.54
CA THR A 123 7.39 -14.68 -1.70
C THR A 123 6.21 -14.81 -2.65
N GLU A 124 6.01 -13.82 -3.51
CA GLU A 124 5.04 -13.93 -4.60
C GLU A 124 5.33 -15.19 -5.42
N TYR A 125 4.27 -15.95 -5.72
CA TYR A 125 4.40 -17.17 -6.53
C TYR A 125 5.05 -16.84 -7.88
N ARG A 126 6.04 -17.65 -8.26
CA ARG A 126 6.70 -17.58 -9.55
C ARG A 126 6.74 -18.99 -10.13
N PRO A 127 6.18 -19.21 -11.32
CA PRO A 127 6.29 -20.51 -11.99
C PRO A 127 7.76 -20.82 -12.32
N GLU A 128 8.11 -22.10 -12.34
CA GLU A 128 9.47 -22.55 -12.69
C GLU A 128 9.80 -22.21 -14.16
N GLU A 129 8.84 -22.42 -15.04
CA GLU A 129 8.94 -22.11 -16.47
C GLU A 129 7.87 -21.05 -16.84
N PRO A 130 8.11 -19.76 -16.54
CA PRO A 130 7.09 -18.74 -16.76
C PRO A 130 6.88 -18.45 -18.25
N VAL A 131 5.62 -18.50 -18.67
CA VAL A 131 5.20 -18.14 -20.02
C VAL A 131 5.08 -16.61 -20.11
N ASP A 132 5.62 -16.06 -21.19
CA ASP A 132 5.40 -14.66 -21.55
C ASP A 132 4.10 -14.55 -22.33
N VAL A 133 3.13 -13.84 -21.78
CA VAL A 133 1.91 -13.47 -22.51
C VAL A 133 2.28 -12.41 -23.55
N GLY A 134 1.88 -12.61 -24.79
CA GLY A 134 1.99 -11.63 -25.87
C GLY A 134 1.18 -10.37 -25.58
N ASP A 135 0.74 -9.68 -26.62
CA ASP A 135 -0.21 -8.57 -26.48
C ASP A 135 -1.57 -9.12 -26.04
N ILE A 136 -1.99 -8.82 -24.83
CA ILE A 136 -3.23 -9.33 -24.26
C ILE A 136 -4.42 -8.79 -25.05
N THR A 137 -5.24 -9.71 -25.56
CA THR A 137 -6.45 -9.41 -26.35
C THR A 137 -7.73 -9.88 -25.66
N GLU A 138 -7.61 -10.77 -24.68
CA GLU A 138 -8.74 -11.35 -23.96
C GLU A 138 -8.37 -11.63 -22.50
N LEU A 139 -9.33 -11.46 -21.63
CA LEU A 139 -9.24 -11.80 -20.22
C LEU A 139 -10.46 -12.60 -19.82
N GLU A 140 -10.26 -13.78 -19.25
CA GLU A 140 -11.32 -14.67 -18.81
C GLU A 140 -11.18 -15.07 -17.35
N PHE A 141 -12.28 -15.00 -16.63
CA PHE A 141 -12.46 -15.53 -15.27
C PHE A 141 -13.42 -16.70 -15.34
N GLU A 142 -12.95 -17.88 -14.92
CA GLU A 142 -13.72 -19.11 -14.92
C GLU A 142 -13.94 -19.60 -13.51
N GLN A 143 -15.16 -19.45 -12.98
CA GLN A 143 -15.58 -19.88 -11.64
C GLN A 143 -14.61 -19.48 -10.52
N VAL A 144 -14.09 -18.27 -10.58
CA VAL A 144 -13.06 -17.75 -9.68
C VAL A 144 -13.63 -17.48 -8.29
N SER A 145 -13.00 -18.07 -7.27
CA SER A 145 -13.29 -17.77 -5.87
C SER A 145 -12.03 -17.40 -5.12
N PHE A 146 -12.17 -16.51 -4.13
CA PHE A 146 -11.05 -16.10 -3.29
C PHE A 146 -11.51 -15.82 -1.86
N GLN A 147 -10.72 -16.33 -0.91
CA GLN A 147 -10.93 -16.10 0.52
C GLN A 147 -9.63 -15.61 1.17
N TYR A 148 -9.71 -14.55 1.96
CA TYR A 148 -8.57 -14.09 2.76
C TYR A 148 -8.25 -15.10 3.87
N LYS A 149 -6.97 -15.32 4.17
CA LYS A 149 -6.51 -16.25 5.23
C LYS A 149 -7.14 -15.97 6.60
N THR A 150 -7.53 -14.72 6.87
CA THR A 150 -8.12 -14.27 8.13
C THR A 150 -9.65 -14.21 8.13
N ALA A 151 -10.31 -14.47 6.99
CA ALA A 151 -11.75 -14.38 6.86
C ALA A 151 -12.41 -15.75 6.92
N SER A 152 -13.62 -15.83 7.47
CA SER A 152 -14.44 -17.05 7.53
C SER A 152 -15.26 -17.30 6.27
N THR A 153 -15.47 -16.26 5.45
CA THR A 153 -16.28 -16.32 4.22
C THR A 153 -15.47 -15.86 3.02
N PRO A 154 -15.75 -16.40 1.81
CA PRO A 154 -15.12 -15.92 0.59
C PRO A 154 -15.40 -14.44 0.35
N ALA A 155 -14.41 -13.70 -0.13
CA ALA A 155 -14.57 -12.31 -0.55
C ALA A 155 -15.14 -12.20 -1.96
N VAL A 156 -14.84 -13.18 -2.82
CA VAL A 156 -15.49 -13.43 -4.11
C VAL A 156 -15.75 -14.90 -4.27
N GLU A 157 -16.85 -15.26 -4.91
CA GLU A 157 -17.32 -16.63 -5.00
C GLU A 157 -17.91 -16.91 -6.38
N ASN A 158 -17.31 -17.86 -7.09
CA ASN A 158 -17.77 -18.38 -8.37
C ASN A 158 -17.99 -17.29 -9.44
N LEU A 159 -17.02 -16.34 -9.55
CA LEU A 159 -17.08 -15.30 -10.56
C LEU A 159 -16.70 -15.84 -11.92
N SER A 160 -17.54 -15.61 -12.93
CA SER A 160 -17.26 -15.95 -14.32
C SER A 160 -17.64 -14.78 -15.23
N PHE A 161 -16.67 -14.32 -16.01
CA PHE A 161 -16.87 -13.32 -17.05
C PHE A 161 -15.70 -13.36 -18.03
N GLN A 162 -15.92 -12.77 -19.21
CA GLN A 162 -14.95 -12.66 -20.27
C GLN A 162 -15.01 -11.23 -20.82
N VAL A 163 -13.88 -10.70 -21.22
CA VAL A 163 -13.78 -9.39 -21.85
C VAL A 163 -12.70 -9.42 -22.93
N LYS A 164 -12.99 -8.83 -24.08
CA LYS A 164 -12.11 -8.78 -25.24
C LYS A 164 -11.62 -7.36 -25.50
N ARG A 165 -10.57 -7.29 -26.28
CA ARG A 165 -10.00 -6.02 -26.74
C ARG A 165 -11.06 -5.13 -27.40
N GLY A 166 -11.11 -3.87 -26.99
CA GLY A 166 -12.08 -2.88 -27.44
C GLY A 166 -13.39 -2.91 -26.64
N GLU A 167 -13.57 -3.82 -25.69
CA GLU A 167 -14.74 -3.86 -24.84
C GLU A 167 -14.49 -3.13 -23.50
N THR A 168 -15.51 -2.43 -23.05
CA THR A 168 -15.57 -1.79 -21.73
C THR A 168 -16.55 -2.56 -20.84
N ILE A 169 -16.03 -3.12 -19.73
CA ILE A 169 -16.86 -3.75 -18.72
C ILE A 169 -16.81 -2.97 -17.42
N ALA A 170 -17.91 -3.00 -16.68
CA ALA A 170 -18.02 -2.33 -15.39
C ALA A 170 -18.48 -3.28 -14.29
N PHE A 171 -17.91 -3.11 -13.08
CA PHE A 171 -18.33 -3.81 -11.88
C PHE A 171 -18.89 -2.82 -10.87
N VAL A 172 -20.12 -3.09 -10.41
CA VAL A 172 -20.84 -2.27 -9.43
C VAL A 172 -21.38 -3.13 -8.31
N GLY A 173 -21.77 -2.51 -7.22
CA GLY A 173 -22.37 -3.20 -6.09
C GLY A 173 -22.15 -2.45 -4.78
N PRO A 174 -22.86 -2.84 -3.70
CA PRO A 174 -22.71 -2.22 -2.40
C PRO A 174 -21.29 -2.33 -1.83
N SER A 175 -20.99 -1.55 -0.80
CA SER A 175 -19.71 -1.67 -0.10
C SER A 175 -19.54 -3.09 0.47
N GLY A 176 -18.34 -3.65 0.35
CA GLY A 176 -18.07 -5.03 0.78
C GLY A 176 -18.55 -6.13 -0.19
N SER A 177 -19.03 -5.80 -1.39
CA SER A 177 -19.47 -6.81 -2.38
C SER A 177 -18.33 -7.59 -3.07
N GLY A 178 -17.06 -7.26 -2.80
CA GLY A 178 -15.90 -7.97 -3.35
C GLY A 178 -15.16 -7.23 -4.48
N LYS A 179 -15.57 -6.03 -4.88
CA LYS A 179 -14.98 -5.26 -6.00
C LYS A 179 -13.48 -5.03 -5.86
N SER A 180 -13.01 -4.55 -4.72
CA SER A 180 -11.57 -4.32 -4.51
C SER A 180 -10.76 -5.63 -4.47
N THR A 181 -11.39 -6.76 -4.09
CA THR A 181 -10.77 -8.09 -4.16
C THR A 181 -10.65 -8.54 -5.61
N LEU A 182 -11.69 -8.30 -6.41
CA LEU A 182 -11.66 -8.57 -7.85
C LEU A 182 -10.51 -7.83 -8.54
N VAL A 183 -10.31 -6.53 -8.24
CA VAL A 183 -9.16 -5.76 -8.78
C VAL A 183 -7.84 -6.42 -8.43
N LYS A 184 -7.66 -6.83 -7.19
CA LYS A 184 -6.40 -7.47 -6.75
C LYS A 184 -6.14 -8.81 -7.44
N LEU A 185 -7.20 -9.55 -7.80
CA LEU A 185 -7.10 -10.74 -8.63
C LEU A 185 -6.76 -10.38 -10.09
N LEU A 186 -7.42 -9.36 -10.66
CA LEU A 186 -7.18 -8.85 -12.01
C LEU A 186 -5.73 -8.42 -12.24
N VAL A 187 -5.11 -7.75 -11.28
CA VAL A 187 -3.72 -7.31 -11.38
C VAL A 187 -2.71 -8.38 -10.89
N GLY A 188 -3.21 -9.57 -10.52
CA GLY A 188 -2.39 -10.69 -10.06
C GLY A 188 -1.69 -10.46 -8.72
N LEU A 189 -2.22 -9.60 -7.84
CA LEU A 189 -1.72 -9.44 -6.47
C LEU A 189 -2.16 -10.60 -5.56
N TYR A 190 -3.25 -11.26 -5.92
CA TYR A 190 -3.74 -12.47 -5.25
C TYR A 190 -3.97 -13.58 -6.28
N THR A 191 -3.74 -14.82 -5.83
CA THR A 191 -4.06 -16.02 -6.59
C THR A 191 -5.42 -16.54 -6.15
N PRO A 192 -6.31 -16.96 -7.07
CA PRO A 192 -7.59 -17.55 -6.72
C PRO A 192 -7.44 -18.75 -5.78
N THR A 193 -8.38 -18.90 -4.84
CA THR A 193 -8.48 -20.09 -4.00
C THR A 193 -9.01 -21.27 -4.81
N SER A 194 -9.95 -21.03 -5.74
CA SER A 194 -10.46 -21.98 -6.73
C SER A 194 -10.88 -21.25 -8.01
N GLY A 195 -11.03 -22.00 -9.11
CA GLY A 195 -11.28 -21.44 -10.44
C GLY A 195 -10.00 -20.98 -11.11
N ASN A 196 -10.13 -20.47 -12.33
CA ASN A 196 -9.03 -20.12 -13.20
C ASN A 196 -9.15 -18.70 -13.74
N ILE A 197 -8.03 -18.05 -13.96
CA ILE A 197 -7.93 -16.77 -14.68
C ILE A 197 -7.02 -16.99 -15.86
N TYR A 198 -7.47 -16.60 -17.06
CA TYR A 198 -6.71 -16.69 -18.28
C TYR A 198 -6.49 -15.30 -18.87
N TYR A 199 -5.29 -15.08 -19.40
CA TYR A 199 -4.93 -13.94 -20.23
C TYR A 199 -4.63 -14.52 -21.61
N ASP A 200 -5.50 -14.26 -22.55
CA ASP A 200 -5.65 -15.05 -23.79
C ASP A 200 -5.80 -16.56 -23.40
N ASP A 201 -5.05 -17.43 -24.00
CA ASP A 201 -5.08 -18.88 -23.70
C ASP A 201 -4.12 -19.28 -22.56
N VAL A 202 -3.45 -18.32 -21.89
CA VAL A 202 -2.44 -18.62 -20.86
C VAL A 202 -3.02 -18.53 -19.46
N HIS A 203 -2.92 -19.62 -18.70
CA HIS A 203 -3.37 -19.66 -17.34
C HIS A 203 -2.54 -18.75 -16.43
N SER A 204 -3.17 -18.00 -15.54
CA SER A 204 -2.54 -17.01 -14.67
C SER A 204 -1.40 -17.55 -13.79
N ARG A 205 -1.41 -18.86 -13.45
CA ARG A 205 -0.33 -19.51 -12.69
C ARG A 205 0.94 -19.72 -13.48
N ASP A 206 0.86 -19.71 -14.82
CA ASP A 206 2.00 -19.98 -15.69
C ASP A 206 2.64 -18.68 -16.22
N ILE A 207 2.06 -17.53 -15.87
CA ILE A 207 2.46 -16.23 -16.39
C ILE A 207 3.63 -15.63 -15.63
N ARG A 208 4.49 -14.92 -16.35
CA ARG A 208 5.46 -13.99 -15.79
C ARG A 208 4.76 -12.66 -15.41
N TYR A 209 4.23 -12.58 -14.18
CA TYR A 209 3.43 -11.44 -13.71
C TYR A 209 4.06 -10.07 -13.94
N ASN A 210 5.36 -9.90 -13.72
CA ASN A 210 6.02 -8.62 -13.91
C ASN A 210 5.94 -8.13 -15.38
N ARG A 211 5.92 -9.04 -16.35
CA ARG A 211 5.80 -8.71 -17.76
C ARG A 211 4.34 -8.43 -18.13
N MET A 212 3.41 -9.22 -17.64
CA MET A 212 1.98 -8.99 -17.78
C MET A 212 1.57 -7.63 -17.20
N ARG A 213 2.01 -7.30 -15.98
CA ARG A 213 1.71 -6.02 -15.33
C ARG A 213 2.25 -4.80 -16.10
N ARG A 214 3.23 -4.95 -16.97
CA ARG A 214 3.65 -3.86 -17.86
C ARG A 214 2.61 -3.51 -18.92
N GLN A 215 1.71 -4.43 -19.22
CA GLN A 215 0.59 -4.24 -20.13
C GLN A 215 -0.66 -3.71 -19.43
N LEU A 216 -0.62 -3.54 -18.11
CA LEU A 216 -1.72 -2.99 -17.32
C LEU A 216 -1.52 -1.48 -17.08
N GLY A 217 -2.55 -0.70 -17.33
CA GLY A 217 -2.73 0.64 -16.78
C GLY A 217 -3.69 0.56 -15.58
N PHE A 218 -3.26 1.03 -14.42
CA PHE A 218 -4.07 0.96 -13.22
C PHE A 218 -4.20 2.32 -12.56
N VAL A 219 -5.44 2.82 -12.51
CA VAL A 219 -5.81 4.07 -11.83
C VAL A 219 -6.54 3.68 -10.54
N THR A 220 -5.89 3.91 -9.42
CA THR A 220 -6.39 3.54 -8.09
C THR A 220 -7.33 4.60 -7.51
N GLN A 221 -8.17 4.22 -6.57
CA GLN A 221 -9.05 5.11 -5.83
C GLN A 221 -8.29 6.26 -5.15
N GLU A 222 -7.19 5.93 -4.48
CA GLU A 222 -6.26 6.93 -3.95
C GLU A 222 -5.17 7.22 -4.99
N ASN A 223 -5.24 8.39 -5.62
CA ASN A 223 -4.28 8.81 -6.65
C ASN A 223 -2.94 9.18 -6.01
N LEU A 224 -2.17 8.16 -5.64
CA LEU A 224 -0.86 8.34 -5.02
C LEU A 224 0.15 8.86 -6.05
N LEU A 225 0.68 10.04 -5.78
CA LEU A 225 1.81 10.61 -6.50
C LEU A 225 3.03 10.57 -5.60
N PHE A 226 4.18 10.25 -6.20
CA PHE A 226 5.45 10.28 -5.51
C PHE A 226 5.91 11.72 -5.31
N SER A 227 6.64 11.96 -4.21
CA SER A 227 7.30 13.23 -3.99
C SER A 227 8.32 13.47 -5.10
N GLY A 228 8.28 14.67 -5.70
CA GLY A 228 9.14 15.01 -6.84
C GLY A 228 8.41 15.82 -7.88
N THR A 229 8.93 15.84 -9.09
CA THR A 229 8.39 16.57 -10.24
C THR A 229 7.32 15.76 -10.98
N ILE A 230 6.58 16.41 -11.88
CA ILE A 230 5.66 15.72 -12.81
C ILE A 230 6.46 14.73 -13.66
N ARG A 231 7.60 15.14 -14.22
CA ARG A 231 8.51 14.31 -14.99
C ARG A 231 8.91 13.04 -14.24
N GLU A 232 9.38 13.16 -13.00
CA GLU A 232 9.79 12.02 -12.19
C GLU A 232 8.64 11.04 -11.93
N ASN A 233 7.43 11.54 -11.72
CA ASN A 233 6.23 10.71 -11.58
C ASN A 233 5.87 9.94 -12.87
N MET A 234 6.12 10.51 -14.04
CA MET A 234 5.91 9.84 -15.33
C MET A 234 7.02 8.82 -15.60
N LEU A 235 8.28 9.20 -15.44
CA LEU A 235 9.44 8.32 -15.63
C LEU A 235 9.48 7.14 -14.65
N PHE A 236 8.78 7.24 -13.50
CA PHE A 236 8.66 6.12 -12.58
C PHE A 236 8.02 4.88 -13.24
N VAL A 237 7.05 5.05 -14.12
CA VAL A 237 6.38 3.94 -14.81
C VAL A 237 7.03 3.58 -16.15
N LYS A 238 7.66 4.54 -16.83
CA LYS A 238 8.37 4.35 -18.10
C LYS A 238 9.65 5.18 -18.08
N PRO A 239 10.78 4.63 -17.57
CA PRO A 239 12.03 5.38 -17.37
C PRO A 239 12.67 5.95 -18.63
N ASP A 240 12.37 5.37 -19.78
CA ASP A 240 12.85 5.72 -21.11
C ASP A 240 11.87 6.59 -21.92
N ALA A 241 10.80 7.09 -21.29
CA ALA A 241 9.82 7.93 -21.99
C ALA A 241 10.43 9.27 -22.41
N THR A 242 10.16 9.67 -23.64
CA THR A 242 10.53 11.01 -24.14
C THR A 242 9.53 12.06 -23.65
N ASP A 243 9.93 13.34 -23.71
CA ASP A 243 9.03 14.44 -23.35
C ASP A 243 7.78 14.48 -24.22
N GLU A 244 7.90 14.13 -25.51
CA GLU A 244 6.77 14.04 -26.45
C GLU A 244 5.79 12.94 -26.02
N GLU A 245 6.28 11.78 -25.60
CA GLU A 245 5.43 10.69 -25.09
C GLU A 245 4.71 11.10 -23.80
N ILE A 246 5.41 11.78 -22.89
CA ILE A 246 4.80 12.30 -21.66
C ILE A 246 3.71 13.31 -21.96
N LEU A 247 4.00 14.28 -22.84
CA LEU A 247 3.03 15.31 -23.23
C LEU A 247 1.82 14.71 -23.96
N SER A 248 2.03 13.72 -24.82
CA SER A 248 0.95 12.99 -25.49
C SER A 248 0.05 12.26 -24.49
N ALA A 249 0.63 11.55 -23.52
CA ALA A 249 -0.13 10.88 -22.47
C ALA A 249 -0.89 11.89 -21.58
N MET A 250 -0.29 13.05 -21.29
CA MET A 250 -0.93 14.13 -20.55
C MET A 250 -2.07 14.78 -21.32
N ASP A 251 -1.95 14.91 -22.63
CA ASP A 251 -3.02 15.42 -23.51
C ASP A 251 -4.23 14.48 -23.52
N LYS A 252 -3.99 13.19 -23.78
CA LYS A 252 -5.03 12.15 -23.70
C LYS A 252 -5.78 12.17 -22.36
N ALA A 253 -5.07 12.40 -21.27
CA ALA A 253 -5.64 12.50 -19.92
C ALA A 253 -6.21 13.89 -19.58
N SER A 254 -6.28 14.83 -20.51
CA SER A 254 -6.73 16.22 -20.30
C SER A 254 -5.98 16.92 -19.14
N SER A 255 -4.68 16.66 -19.00
CA SER A 255 -3.83 17.14 -17.89
C SER A 255 -2.80 18.21 -18.30
N LEU A 256 -2.71 18.59 -19.59
CA LEU A 256 -1.76 19.62 -20.04
C LEU A 256 -1.93 20.97 -19.34
N GLY A 257 -3.14 21.33 -18.92
CA GLY A 257 -3.38 22.57 -18.17
C GLY A 257 -2.60 22.66 -16.84
N ILE A 258 -2.12 21.54 -16.31
CA ILE A 258 -1.29 21.54 -15.09
C ILE A 258 0.09 22.16 -15.38
N ILE A 259 0.72 21.77 -16.48
CA ILE A 259 2.04 22.28 -16.86
C ILE A 259 1.99 23.66 -17.50
N GLN A 260 0.89 24.00 -18.18
CA GLN A 260 0.72 25.31 -18.83
C GLN A 260 0.61 26.48 -17.83
N ARG A 261 0.16 26.19 -16.60
CA ARG A 261 0.02 27.19 -15.51
C ARG A 261 1.31 27.40 -14.71
N THR A 262 2.36 26.66 -15.02
CA THR A 262 3.61 26.68 -14.26
C THR A 262 4.78 27.04 -15.17
N GLU A 263 5.69 27.89 -14.65
CA GLU A 263 6.91 28.28 -15.39
C GLU A 263 7.88 27.10 -15.65
N LYS A 264 7.78 26.03 -14.82
CA LYS A 264 8.69 24.89 -14.84
C LYS A 264 8.19 23.71 -15.69
N GLY A 265 6.97 23.82 -16.28
CA GLY A 265 6.43 22.74 -17.11
C GLY A 265 6.47 21.38 -16.42
N LEU A 266 7.08 20.38 -17.06
CA LEU A 266 7.23 19.02 -16.52
C LEU A 266 8.08 18.94 -15.24
N ASP A 267 8.97 19.91 -15.01
CA ASP A 267 9.84 19.96 -13.82
C ASP A 267 9.19 20.65 -12.63
N THR A 268 7.88 20.86 -12.70
CA THR A 268 7.07 21.36 -11.59
C THR A 268 7.02 20.37 -10.45
N VAL A 269 7.42 20.81 -9.24
CA VAL A 269 7.45 19.99 -8.02
C VAL A 269 6.07 19.89 -7.41
N LEU A 270 5.54 18.67 -7.26
CA LEU A 270 4.20 18.38 -6.75
C LEU A 270 4.10 18.43 -5.22
N GLY A 271 5.24 18.34 -4.51
CA GLY A 271 5.27 18.19 -3.05
C GLY A 271 4.89 16.77 -2.60
N GLU A 272 4.91 16.56 -1.28
CA GLU A 272 4.59 15.27 -0.67
C GLU A 272 3.13 14.88 -0.96
N GLY A 273 2.93 13.71 -1.62
CA GLY A 273 1.61 13.23 -2.01
C GLY A 273 0.82 14.16 -2.94
N GLY A 274 1.51 15.05 -3.68
CA GLY A 274 0.85 15.99 -4.61
C GLY A 274 0.04 17.08 -3.92
N LYS A 275 0.42 17.52 -2.74
CA LYS A 275 -0.32 18.57 -1.97
C LYS A 275 -0.55 19.88 -2.71
N LYS A 276 0.22 20.15 -3.76
CA LYS A 276 0.15 21.43 -4.51
C LYS A 276 -0.84 21.43 -5.67
N ILE A 277 -1.50 20.31 -5.94
CA ILE A 277 -2.48 20.18 -7.03
C ILE A 277 -3.82 19.67 -6.51
N SER A 278 -4.91 20.01 -7.21
CA SER A 278 -6.27 19.60 -6.86
C SER A 278 -6.48 18.07 -6.99
N GLY A 279 -7.55 17.54 -6.38
CA GLY A 279 -7.91 16.12 -6.51
C GLY A 279 -8.09 15.67 -7.95
N GLY A 280 -8.80 16.47 -8.75
CA GLY A 280 -9.01 16.19 -10.17
C GLY A 280 -7.73 16.25 -11.00
N GLU A 281 -6.79 17.14 -10.66
CA GLU A 281 -5.48 17.21 -11.32
C GLU A 281 -4.63 15.96 -10.97
N LYS A 282 -4.64 15.53 -9.71
CA LYS A 282 -3.99 14.29 -9.30
C LYS A 282 -4.50 13.10 -10.09
N GLN A 283 -5.82 13.05 -10.28
CA GLN A 283 -6.45 11.97 -11.00
C GLN A 283 -6.10 11.98 -12.49
N ARG A 284 -6.21 13.14 -13.17
CA ARG A 284 -5.79 13.26 -14.56
C ARG A 284 -4.31 12.89 -14.75
N LEU A 285 -3.46 13.28 -13.80
CA LEU A 285 -2.05 12.89 -13.83
C LEU A 285 -1.85 11.38 -13.61
N ALA A 286 -2.67 10.75 -12.74
CA ALA A 286 -2.67 9.29 -12.57
C ALA A 286 -3.14 8.55 -13.83
N ILE A 287 -4.15 9.08 -14.52
CA ILE A 287 -4.60 8.57 -15.83
C ILE A 287 -3.48 8.71 -16.86
N ALA A 288 -2.85 9.88 -16.98
CA ALA A 288 -1.72 10.09 -17.90
C ALA A 288 -0.58 9.09 -17.64
N ARG A 289 -0.26 8.86 -16.36
CA ARG A 289 0.74 7.87 -15.95
C ARG A 289 0.36 6.45 -16.33
N ALA A 290 -0.91 6.08 -16.22
CA ALA A 290 -1.41 4.77 -16.66
C ALA A 290 -1.33 4.59 -18.18
N LEU A 291 -1.64 5.63 -18.94
CA LEU A 291 -1.62 5.63 -20.42
C LEU A 291 -0.22 5.65 -21.01
N LEU A 292 0.77 6.22 -20.30
CA LEU A 292 2.14 6.39 -20.82
C LEU A 292 2.82 5.08 -21.24
N ARG A 293 2.39 3.95 -20.66
CA ARG A 293 2.86 2.61 -21.04
C ARG A 293 2.15 2.01 -22.24
N ASN A 294 1.14 2.68 -22.81
CA ASN A 294 0.27 2.14 -23.83
C ASN A 294 -0.29 0.76 -23.43
N PRO A 295 -1.05 0.68 -22.33
CA PRO A 295 -1.49 -0.58 -21.75
C PRO A 295 -2.47 -1.32 -22.66
N ARG A 296 -2.53 -2.65 -22.56
CA ARG A 296 -3.54 -3.50 -23.22
C ARG A 296 -4.81 -3.61 -22.38
N ILE A 297 -4.67 -3.54 -21.08
CA ILE A 297 -5.79 -3.53 -20.12
C ILE A 297 -5.69 -2.27 -19.27
N LEU A 298 -6.76 -1.49 -19.22
CA LEU A 298 -6.86 -0.27 -18.41
C LEU A 298 -7.92 -0.47 -17.33
N ILE A 299 -7.52 -0.36 -16.09
CA ILE A 299 -8.37 -0.59 -14.92
C ILE A 299 -8.56 0.72 -14.17
N PHE A 300 -9.82 1.09 -13.94
CA PHE A 300 -10.21 2.23 -13.10
C PHE A 300 -10.89 1.73 -11.83
N ASP A 301 -10.27 1.96 -10.67
CA ASP A 301 -10.82 1.60 -9.36
C ASP A 301 -11.37 2.85 -8.66
N GLU A 302 -12.69 3.04 -8.71
CA GLU A 302 -13.41 4.16 -8.07
C GLU A 302 -12.80 5.55 -8.36
N ALA A 303 -12.29 5.73 -9.56
CA ALA A 303 -11.47 6.87 -9.92
C ALA A 303 -12.15 8.25 -9.75
N THR A 304 -13.47 8.35 -9.55
CA THR A 304 -14.19 9.63 -9.45
C THR A 304 -14.80 9.91 -8.07
N SER A 305 -14.66 9.01 -7.10
CA SER A 305 -15.40 9.05 -5.84
C SER A 305 -15.16 10.28 -4.94
N ALA A 306 -14.00 10.92 -5.07
CA ALA A 306 -13.57 12.06 -4.24
C ALA A 306 -13.65 13.43 -4.94
N LEU A 307 -14.34 13.52 -6.10
CA LEU A 307 -14.36 14.72 -6.94
C LEU A 307 -15.69 15.46 -6.87
N ASP A 308 -15.66 16.76 -7.14
CA ASP A 308 -16.84 17.56 -7.42
C ASP A 308 -17.46 17.16 -8.77
N SER A 309 -18.75 17.43 -8.95
CA SER A 309 -19.53 16.97 -10.11
C SER A 309 -18.98 17.47 -11.47
N ILE A 310 -18.43 18.67 -11.52
CA ILE A 310 -17.90 19.25 -12.79
C ILE A 310 -16.59 18.54 -13.17
N THR A 311 -15.72 18.32 -12.19
CA THR A 311 -14.46 17.60 -12.41
C THR A 311 -14.70 16.14 -12.75
N GLU A 312 -15.71 15.52 -12.14
CA GLU A 312 -16.13 14.14 -12.41
C GLU A 312 -16.60 13.98 -13.87
N GLU A 313 -17.49 14.86 -14.35
CA GLU A 313 -17.98 14.85 -15.72
C GLU A 313 -16.81 14.94 -16.73
N ALA A 314 -15.90 15.90 -16.53
CA ALA A 314 -14.73 16.07 -17.39
C ALA A 314 -13.80 14.85 -17.39
N ILE A 315 -13.69 14.11 -16.29
CA ILE A 315 -12.91 12.88 -16.22
C ILE A 315 -13.65 11.73 -16.89
N THR A 316 -14.96 11.62 -16.67
CA THR A 316 -15.79 10.60 -17.33
C THR A 316 -15.73 10.74 -18.85
N ASP A 317 -15.81 11.96 -19.38
CA ASP A 317 -15.65 12.22 -20.82
C ASP A 317 -14.24 11.85 -21.33
N THR A 318 -13.22 12.12 -20.53
CA THR A 318 -11.86 11.72 -20.85
C THR A 318 -11.72 10.20 -20.91
N VAL A 319 -12.26 9.46 -19.92
CA VAL A 319 -12.25 7.99 -19.88
C VAL A 319 -13.01 7.40 -21.07
N LYS A 320 -14.18 7.96 -21.38
CA LYS A 320 -14.99 7.54 -22.53
C LYS A 320 -14.27 7.72 -23.85
N ARG A 321 -13.62 8.88 -24.06
CA ARG A 321 -12.80 9.14 -25.25
C ARG A 321 -11.64 8.12 -25.37
N ILE A 322 -10.96 7.81 -24.27
CA ILE A 322 -9.89 6.81 -24.27
C ILE A 322 -10.44 5.43 -24.66
N ALA A 323 -11.63 5.04 -24.17
CA ALA A 323 -12.27 3.79 -24.53
C ALA A 323 -12.56 3.67 -26.03
N GLU A 324 -13.03 4.77 -26.64
CA GLU A 324 -13.38 4.82 -28.07
C GLU A 324 -12.15 4.85 -28.99
N GLU A 325 -11.07 5.53 -28.59
CA GLU A 325 -9.89 5.75 -29.44
C GLU A 325 -8.87 4.61 -29.42
N ASP A 326 -8.57 4.05 -28.25
CA ASP A 326 -7.39 3.21 -28.05
C ASP A 326 -7.64 1.69 -28.14
N GLN A 327 -8.89 1.24 -28.29
CA GLN A 327 -9.28 -0.19 -28.43
C GLN A 327 -8.60 -1.10 -27.39
N GLN A 328 -8.49 -0.64 -26.14
CA GLN A 328 -7.97 -1.43 -25.04
C GLN A 328 -9.10 -2.24 -24.40
N ILE A 329 -8.78 -3.25 -23.60
CA ILE A 329 -9.72 -3.80 -22.63
C ILE A 329 -9.87 -2.76 -21.52
N MET A 330 -11.11 -2.29 -21.29
CA MET A 330 -11.36 -1.34 -20.20
C MET A 330 -12.20 -1.99 -19.10
N ILE A 331 -11.71 -1.91 -17.86
CA ILE A 331 -12.39 -2.45 -16.69
C ILE A 331 -12.63 -1.33 -15.68
N MET A 332 -13.88 -1.05 -15.40
CA MET A 332 -14.29 0.03 -14.50
C MET A 332 -14.91 -0.53 -13.22
N ILE A 333 -14.38 -0.14 -12.07
CA ILE A 333 -15.03 -0.35 -10.79
C ILE A 333 -15.62 0.97 -10.34
N ALA A 334 -16.93 1.03 -10.20
CA ALA A 334 -17.61 2.27 -9.92
C ALA A 334 -18.48 2.22 -8.67
N HIS A 335 -18.44 3.30 -7.92
CA HIS A 335 -19.41 3.65 -6.90
C HIS A 335 -20.54 4.52 -7.47
N ARG A 336 -20.23 5.32 -8.50
CA ARG A 336 -21.19 6.17 -9.20
C ARG A 336 -21.59 5.54 -10.52
N LEU A 337 -22.87 5.26 -10.68
CA LEU A 337 -23.39 4.57 -11.85
C LEU A 337 -23.41 5.47 -13.10
N SER A 338 -23.40 6.79 -12.93
CA SER A 338 -23.31 7.77 -14.02
C SER A 338 -22.03 7.61 -14.85
N THR A 339 -20.93 7.18 -14.25
CA THR A 339 -19.64 7.05 -14.91
C THR A 339 -19.49 5.82 -15.81
N ILE A 340 -20.40 4.84 -15.65
CA ILE A 340 -20.31 3.53 -16.33
C ILE A 340 -21.48 3.24 -17.28
N ASN A 341 -22.36 4.19 -17.51
CA ASN A 341 -23.52 4.01 -18.36
C ASN A 341 -23.19 3.70 -19.82
N HIS A 342 -21.96 3.97 -20.24
CA HIS A 342 -21.42 3.69 -21.56
C HIS A 342 -20.69 2.33 -21.66
N ALA A 343 -20.59 1.57 -20.55
CA ALA A 343 -19.96 0.25 -20.58
C ALA A 343 -20.81 -0.74 -21.41
N ASP A 344 -20.13 -1.55 -22.23
CA ASP A 344 -20.78 -2.58 -23.05
C ASP A 344 -21.49 -3.61 -22.20
N ARG A 345 -20.90 -3.92 -21.03
CA ARG A 345 -21.50 -4.83 -20.05
C ARG A 345 -21.21 -4.40 -18.62
N ILE A 346 -22.24 -4.41 -17.80
CA ILE A 346 -22.16 -4.10 -16.38
C ILE A 346 -22.45 -5.39 -15.60
N TYR A 347 -21.59 -5.71 -14.64
CA TYR A 347 -21.73 -6.81 -13.71
C TYR A 347 -22.06 -6.27 -12.31
N VAL A 348 -23.17 -6.71 -11.74
CA VAL A 348 -23.59 -6.29 -10.40
C VAL A 348 -23.16 -7.34 -9.39
N LEU A 349 -22.29 -6.94 -8.46
CA LEU A 349 -21.77 -7.79 -7.41
C LEU A 349 -22.56 -7.60 -6.11
N GLU A 350 -22.98 -8.71 -5.51
CA GLU A 350 -23.51 -8.76 -4.15
C GLU A 350 -22.91 -9.95 -3.41
N LYS A 351 -22.36 -9.71 -2.20
CA LYS A 351 -21.77 -10.76 -1.33
C LYS A 351 -20.79 -11.68 -2.07
N GLY A 352 -19.94 -11.10 -2.92
CA GLY A 352 -18.90 -11.83 -3.65
C GLY A 352 -19.36 -12.53 -4.91
N ARG A 353 -20.63 -12.43 -5.32
CA ARG A 353 -21.18 -13.09 -6.51
C ARG A 353 -21.71 -12.07 -7.52
N ILE A 354 -21.69 -12.42 -8.80
CA ILE A 354 -22.40 -11.68 -9.84
C ILE A 354 -23.88 -12.08 -9.75
N VAL A 355 -24.76 -11.12 -9.44
CA VAL A 355 -26.21 -11.34 -9.32
C VAL A 355 -26.97 -10.84 -10.53
N GLU A 356 -26.46 -9.85 -11.26
CA GLU A 356 -27.04 -9.32 -12.48
C GLU A 356 -25.93 -9.00 -13.47
N SER A 357 -26.21 -9.12 -14.76
CA SER A 357 -25.31 -8.67 -15.82
C SER A 357 -26.10 -8.23 -17.05
N GLY A 358 -25.65 -7.17 -17.69
CA GLY A 358 -26.28 -6.63 -18.91
C GLY A 358 -25.78 -5.23 -19.21
N SER A 359 -26.29 -4.61 -20.27
CA SER A 359 -26.11 -3.19 -20.53
C SER A 359 -26.89 -2.32 -19.54
N HIS A 360 -26.53 -1.03 -19.48
CA HIS A 360 -27.26 -0.07 -18.62
C HIS A 360 -28.78 -0.10 -18.85
N ALA A 361 -29.21 -0.11 -20.14
CA ALA A 361 -30.63 -0.13 -20.49
C ALA A 361 -31.35 -1.43 -20.07
N GLU A 362 -30.68 -2.57 -20.27
CA GLU A 362 -31.24 -3.88 -19.87
C GLU A 362 -31.40 -3.97 -18.35
N LEU A 363 -30.40 -3.56 -17.58
CA LEU A 363 -30.44 -3.61 -16.12
C LEU A 363 -31.48 -2.65 -15.53
N LEU A 364 -31.70 -1.49 -16.14
CA LEU A 364 -32.81 -0.60 -15.75
C LEU A 364 -34.18 -1.24 -15.97
N ASN A 365 -34.34 -1.97 -17.07
CA ASN A 365 -35.59 -2.66 -17.40
C ASN A 365 -35.88 -3.85 -16.49
N THR A 366 -34.83 -4.56 -16.03
CA THR A 366 -34.93 -5.71 -15.13
C THR A 366 -35.46 -5.32 -13.74
N LYS A 367 -35.28 -4.05 -13.34
CA LYS A 367 -35.71 -3.49 -12.04
C LYS A 367 -35.15 -4.23 -10.81
N GLY A 368 -33.94 -4.78 -10.94
CA GLY A 368 -33.25 -5.50 -9.89
C GLY A 368 -32.40 -4.58 -8.99
N LEU A 369 -31.30 -5.12 -8.46
CA LEU A 369 -30.37 -4.42 -7.56
C LEU A 369 -29.74 -3.19 -8.24
N TYR A 370 -29.36 -3.33 -9.52
CA TYR A 370 -28.82 -2.21 -10.30
C TYR A 370 -29.78 -1.03 -10.35
N PHE A 371 -31.05 -1.30 -10.67
CA PHE A 371 -32.08 -0.28 -10.75
C PHE A 371 -32.31 0.40 -9.39
N ALA A 372 -32.30 -0.39 -8.31
CA ALA A 372 -32.44 0.16 -6.96
C ALA A 372 -31.29 1.11 -6.59
N MET A 373 -30.05 0.73 -6.92
CA MET A 373 -28.86 1.57 -6.73
C MET A 373 -28.91 2.83 -7.60
N TRP A 374 -29.32 2.72 -8.86
CA TRP A 374 -29.48 3.84 -9.78
C TRP A 374 -30.47 4.86 -9.24
N ARG A 375 -31.66 4.45 -8.85
CA ARG A 375 -32.69 5.33 -8.26
C ARG A 375 -32.21 6.03 -7.00
N GLN A 376 -31.47 5.35 -6.17
CA GLN A 376 -30.89 5.93 -4.97
C GLN A 376 -29.90 7.05 -5.32
N GLN A 377 -29.11 6.90 -6.37
CA GLN A 377 -28.10 7.88 -6.77
C GLN A 377 -28.71 9.10 -7.47
N ILE A 378 -29.73 8.94 -8.31
CA ILE A 378 -30.43 10.07 -8.95
C ILE A 378 -31.42 10.79 -8.03
N GLY A 379 -31.50 10.36 -6.76
CA GLY A 379 -32.33 11.05 -5.74
C GLY A 379 -33.82 10.81 -5.83
N GLU A 380 -34.30 9.83 -6.61
CA GLU A 380 -35.69 9.39 -6.59
C GLU A 380 -36.02 8.64 -5.27
N ARG A 381 -36.34 9.39 -4.24
CA ARG A 381 -36.95 8.81 -3.03
C ARG A 381 -38.37 8.36 -3.38
N LYS A 382 -38.75 7.10 -3.05
CA LYS A 382 -40.15 6.73 -2.98
C LYS A 382 -40.86 7.71 -2.04
N VAL A 383 -41.73 8.56 -2.58
CA VAL A 383 -42.76 9.22 -1.77
C VAL A 383 -43.66 8.09 -1.32
N ILE A 384 -43.49 7.61 -0.11
CA ILE A 384 -44.50 6.78 0.55
C ILE A 384 -45.64 7.75 0.82
N THR A 385 -46.63 7.77 -0.07
CA THR A 385 -47.88 8.45 0.20
C THR A 385 -48.53 7.64 1.34
N PRO A 386 -48.75 8.21 2.53
CA PRO A 386 -49.49 7.52 3.56
C PRO A 386 -50.89 7.26 3.01
N ILE A 387 -51.30 6.02 3.03
CA ILE A 387 -52.72 5.65 2.81
C ILE A 387 -53.45 6.28 3.98
N ILE A 388 -54.09 7.43 3.74
CA ILE A 388 -55.06 7.99 4.68
C ILE A 388 -56.30 7.12 4.49
N GLU A 389 -56.50 6.16 5.39
CA GLU A 389 -57.78 5.52 5.56
C GLU A 389 -58.81 6.61 5.96
N GLU A 390 -59.74 6.91 5.07
CA GLU A 390 -60.89 7.76 5.43
C GLU A 390 -61.68 7.03 6.52
N PRO A 391 -62.06 7.72 7.61
CA PRO A 391 -62.91 7.10 8.63
C PRO A 391 -64.26 6.79 8.02
N GLU A 392 -64.63 5.50 8.11
CA GLU A 392 -66.04 5.07 7.84
C GLU A 392 -66.93 5.91 8.72
N THR A 393 -67.80 6.72 8.07
CA THR A 393 -68.92 7.36 8.72
C THR A 393 -70.01 6.30 8.93
N GLU A 394 -70.16 5.81 10.18
CA GLU A 394 -71.36 5.11 10.63
C GLU A 394 -72.53 6.08 10.61
N GLU A 395 -73.60 5.72 9.84
CA GLU A 395 -74.99 6.18 10.04
C GLU A 395 -75.73 5.24 10.99
#